data_e89328230ed16139f3771b973ae0b34a
#
_entry.id   e89328230ed16139f3771b973ae0b34a
#
_cell.length_a   1.000
_cell.length_b   1.000
_cell.length_c   1.000
_cell.angle_alpha   90.00
_cell.angle_beta   90.00
_cell.angle_gamma   90.00
#
_symmetry.space_group_name_H-M   'P 1'
#
loop_
_entity.id
_entity.type
_entity.pdbx_description
1 polymer ?
#
loop_
_entity_poly.entity_id
_entity_poly.type
_entity_poly.pdbx_seq_one_letter_code
_entity_poly.pdbx_strand_id
1 'polypeptide(L)'
;MRGRPIFDVNTKLAAGMLHAGMGPTHVNALLSSLNIPTLCVTTLKAREREIGPAIENIANKSCDLEMEEEKMEWGCIQDQAVPIGASYDMGWQKRGKGHNSLTGAGSMIGIKTGKVIEFATRSKRCATCEAATRAGRTARAHDCRCNWDGSSKAMKADVCTELVKACGESHKAQVAILVGDNDSSTIKKARESVNHNVDKWSDIVHAKRAFGSSMYNLQKTHKNLSVK
;
A
#
# COMPACT_ATOMS: atom_id res chain seq x y z
N MET A 1 -12.26 23.59 30.39
CA MET A 1 -10.84 24.00 30.18
C MET A 1 -10.65 24.26 28.71
N ARG A 2 -10.30 25.48 28.28
CA ARG A 2 -9.89 25.74 26.88
C ARG A 2 -8.54 25.09 26.69
N GLY A 3 -8.45 24.13 25.77
CA GLY A 3 -7.19 23.49 25.38
C GLY A 3 -6.17 24.53 24.89
N ARG A 4 -4.87 24.20 24.94
CA ARG A 4 -3.83 25.05 24.35
C ARG A 4 -4.09 25.24 22.86
N PRO A 5 -3.95 26.45 22.31
CA PRO A 5 -4.16 26.68 20.88
C PRO A 5 -3.24 25.79 20.05
N ILE A 6 -3.80 25.20 19.02
CA ILE A 6 -3.05 24.38 18.05
C ILE A 6 -2.54 25.33 16.98
N PHE A 7 -1.23 25.40 16.81
CA PHE A 7 -0.63 26.20 15.75
C PHE A 7 -0.61 25.42 14.45
N ASP A 8 -1.14 25.99 13.38
CA ASP A 8 -1.22 25.39 12.05
C ASP A 8 0.15 24.91 11.52
N VAL A 9 1.22 25.64 11.85
CA VAL A 9 2.59 25.25 11.49
C VAL A 9 2.96 23.87 12.03
N ASN A 10 2.48 23.50 13.22
CA ASN A 10 2.76 22.17 13.79
C ASN A 10 2.04 21.05 13.03
N THR A 11 0.82 21.33 12.58
CA THR A 11 0.03 20.40 11.75
C THR A 11 0.66 20.24 10.36
N LYS A 12 1.08 21.35 9.74
CA LYS A 12 1.81 21.34 8.47
C LYS A 12 3.15 20.61 8.56
N LEU A 13 3.89 20.81 9.65
CA LEU A 13 5.15 20.10 9.88
C LEU A 13 4.94 18.60 10.01
N ALA A 14 3.90 18.18 10.73
CA ALA A 14 3.56 16.75 10.83
C ALA A 14 3.11 16.16 9.49
N ALA A 15 2.35 16.91 8.69
CA ALA A 15 2.00 16.50 7.32
C ALA A 15 3.24 16.34 6.44
N GLY A 16 4.16 17.31 6.47
CA GLY A 16 5.44 17.24 5.76
C GLY A 16 6.32 16.08 6.23
N MET A 17 6.32 15.80 7.54
CA MET A 17 7.01 14.64 8.11
C MET A 17 6.50 13.32 7.52
N LEU A 18 5.18 13.13 7.47
CA LEU A 18 4.56 11.94 6.89
C LEU A 18 4.84 11.84 5.38
N HIS A 19 4.69 12.94 4.65
CA HIS A 19 4.95 12.99 3.21
C HIS A 19 6.39 12.62 2.86
N ALA A 20 7.35 13.07 3.66
CA ALA A 20 8.77 12.78 3.46
C ALA A 20 9.19 11.40 4.01
N GLY A 21 8.28 10.63 4.62
CA GLY A 21 8.59 9.35 5.25
C GLY A 21 9.55 9.47 6.45
N MET A 22 9.57 10.63 7.11
CA MET A 22 10.43 10.91 8.25
C MET A 22 9.70 10.64 9.57
N GLY A 23 10.47 10.28 10.60
CA GLY A 23 9.98 10.23 11.97
C GLY A 23 10.31 11.52 12.76
N PRO A 24 9.72 11.71 13.95
CA PRO A 24 9.97 12.89 14.79
C PRO A 24 11.45 13.20 15.07
N THR A 25 12.27 12.15 15.20
CA THR A 25 13.72 12.30 15.44
C THR A 25 14.42 12.97 14.25
N HIS A 26 14.09 12.52 13.02
CA HIS A 26 14.66 13.09 11.79
C HIS A 26 14.24 14.55 11.59
N VAL A 27 12.95 14.85 11.84
CA VAL A 27 12.42 16.21 11.75
C VAL A 27 13.12 17.13 12.75
N ASN A 28 13.26 16.71 14.00
CA ASN A 28 13.93 17.51 15.02
C ASN A 28 15.42 17.69 14.73
N ALA A 29 16.10 16.68 14.19
CA ALA A 29 17.49 16.83 13.73
C ALA A 29 17.62 17.88 12.63
N LEU A 30 16.70 17.87 11.65
CA LEU A 30 16.67 18.88 10.58
C LEU A 30 16.42 20.28 11.15
N LEU A 31 15.42 20.46 12.03
CA LEU A 31 15.12 21.74 12.66
C LEU A 31 16.32 22.27 13.45
N SER A 32 16.98 21.40 14.25
CA SER A 32 18.19 21.76 14.99
C SER A 32 19.32 22.24 14.06
N SER A 33 19.53 21.57 12.94
CA SER A 33 20.56 21.96 11.96
C SER A 33 20.29 23.32 11.33
N LEU A 34 19.02 23.74 11.30
CA LEU A 34 18.58 25.04 10.79
C LEU A 34 18.48 26.12 11.89
N ASN A 35 18.89 25.82 13.14
CA ASN A 35 18.69 26.67 14.31
C ASN A 35 17.22 27.04 14.55
N ILE A 36 16.29 26.16 14.16
CA ILE A 36 14.85 26.30 14.41
C ILE A 36 14.53 25.50 15.69
N PRO A 37 13.73 26.05 16.62
CA PRO A 37 13.31 25.32 17.82
C PRO A 37 12.64 23.99 17.49
N THR A 38 13.06 22.94 18.16
CA THR A 38 12.49 21.60 17.99
C THR A 38 11.14 21.46 18.66
N LEU A 39 10.32 20.55 18.19
CA LEU A 39 9.04 20.22 18.79
C LEU A 39 9.14 18.96 19.67
N CYS A 40 8.38 18.97 20.75
CA CYS A 40 8.23 17.76 21.56
C CYS A 40 7.67 16.61 20.69
N VAL A 41 8.28 15.43 20.79
CA VAL A 41 7.85 14.22 20.07
C VAL A 41 6.38 13.92 20.31
N THR A 42 5.86 14.15 21.51
CA THR A 42 4.43 13.97 21.83
C THR A 42 3.53 14.91 21.04
N THR A 43 3.97 16.14 20.77
CA THR A 43 3.23 17.12 19.96
C THR A 43 3.18 16.67 18.50
N LEU A 44 4.33 16.28 17.91
CA LEU A 44 4.38 15.76 16.54
C LEU A 44 3.48 14.52 16.38
N LYS A 45 3.58 13.57 17.31
CA LYS A 45 2.72 12.38 17.30
C LYS A 45 1.23 12.67 17.52
N ALA A 46 0.89 13.73 18.27
CA ALA A 46 -0.50 14.14 18.39
C ALA A 46 -1.04 14.72 17.08
N ARG A 47 -0.23 15.50 16.37
CA ARG A 47 -0.60 16.03 15.04
C ARG A 47 -0.66 14.91 13.99
N GLU A 48 0.26 13.96 14.00
CA GLU A 48 0.22 12.77 13.16
C GLU A 48 -1.11 12.01 13.29
N ARG A 49 -1.57 11.76 14.54
CA ARG A 49 -2.85 11.09 14.79
C ARG A 49 -4.07 11.91 14.34
N GLU A 50 -3.97 13.22 14.32
CA GLU A 50 -5.05 14.11 13.89
C GLU A 50 -5.16 14.12 12.36
N ILE A 51 -4.04 14.23 11.66
CA ILE A 51 -4.06 14.34 10.21
C ILE A 51 -4.15 12.99 9.50
N GLY A 52 -3.74 11.89 10.14
CA GLY A 52 -3.78 10.55 9.55
C GLY A 52 -5.15 10.19 8.98
N PRO A 53 -6.23 10.22 9.77
CA PRO A 53 -7.58 9.94 9.28
C PRO A 53 -8.07 10.89 8.18
N ALA A 54 -7.63 12.15 8.20
CA ALA A 54 -7.95 13.10 7.14
C ALA A 54 -7.27 12.73 5.81
N ILE A 55 -6.00 12.33 5.86
CA ILE A 55 -5.26 11.84 4.68
C ILE A 55 -5.91 10.57 4.13
N GLU A 56 -6.23 9.61 4.99
CA GLU A 56 -6.91 8.37 4.58
C GLU A 56 -8.28 8.65 3.93
N ASN A 57 -9.06 9.56 4.49
CA ASN A 57 -10.36 9.94 3.90
C ASN A 57 -10.20 10.61 2.53
N ILE A 58 -9.18 11.45 2.35
CA ILE A 58 -8.89 12.06 1.05
C ILE A 58 -8.42 11.00 0.05
N ALA A 59 -7.56 10.07 0.47
CA ALA A 59 -7.09 8.98 -0.37
C ALA A 59 -8.25 8.09 -0.83
N ASN A 60 -9.15 7.69 0.08
CA ASN A 60 -10.33 6.90 -0.27
C ASN A 60 -11.22 7.63 -1.28
N LYS A 61 -11.55 8.90 -1.02
CA LYS A 61 -12.33 9.71 -1.96
C LYS A 61 -11.67 9.85 -3.33
N SER A 62 -10.35 9.97 -3.36
CA SER A 62 -9.60 10.01 -4.62
C SER A 62 -9.73 8.68 -5.36
N CYS A 63 -9.60 7.55 -4.67
CA CYS A 63 -9.80 6.23 -5.28
C CYS A 63 -11.22 6.04 -5.80
N ASP A 64 -12.24 6.47 -5.05
CA ASP A 64 -13.64 6.43 -5.50
C ASP A 64 -13.83 7.19 -6.83
N LEU A 65 -13.29 8.40 -6.93
CA LEU A 65 -13.36 9.21 -8.14
C LEU A 65 -12.64 8.57 -9.33
N GLU A 66 -11.42 8.09 -9.10
CA GLU A 66 -10.59 7.46 -10.15
C GLU A 66 -11.17 6.10 -10.58
N MET A 67 -11.86 5.38 -9.68
CA MET A 67 -12.59 4.17 -10.02
C MET A 67 -13.76 4.47 -10.96
N GLU A 68 -14.52 5.52 -10.70
CA GLU A 68 -15.61 5.92 -11.61
C GLU A 68 -15.08 6.37 -12.97
N GLU A 69 -13.94 7.08 -13.02
CA GLU A 69 -13.28 7.45 -14.27
C GLU A 69 -12.80 6.20 -15.03
N GLU A 70 -12.15 5.25 -14.34
CA GLU A 70 -11.71 3.98 -14.93
C GLU A 70 -12.89 3.21 -15.54
N LYS A 71 -14.01 3.11 -14.83
CA LYS A 71 -15.23 2.46 -15.33
C LYS A 71 -15.78 3.13 -16.59
N MET A 72 -15.78 4.48 -16.65
CA MET A 72 -16.22 5.23 -17.83
C MET A 72 -15.35 4.92 -19.04
N GLU A 73 -14.02 4.84 -18.87
CA GLU A 73 -13.08 4.49 -19.94
C GLU A 73 -13.26 3.04 -20.46
N TRP A 74 -13.81 2.15 -19.63
CA TRP A 74 -14.16 0.77 -20.03
C TRP A 74 -15.56 0.64 -20.63
N GLY A 75 -16.32 1.73 -20.73
CA GLY A 75 -17.66 1.74 -21.30
C GLY A 75 -18.73 1.35 -20.29
N CYS A 76 -18.87 2.14 -19.23
CA CYS A 76 -19.88 1.93 -18.19
C CYS A 76 -21.28 1.78 -18.78
N ILE A 77 -21.96 0.67 -18.47
CA ILE A 77 -23.36 0.42 -18.78
C ILE A 77 -24.13 0.59 -17.48
N GLN A 78 -25.18 1.40 -17.47
CA GLN A 78 -26.02 1.62 -16.28
C GLN A 78 -26.48 0.28 -15.67
N ASP A 79 -26.36 0.15 -14.35
CA ASP A 79 -26.78 -0.97 -13.51
C ASP A 79 -26.07 -2.33 -13.73
N GLN A 80 -25.07 -2.40 -14.58
CA GLN A 80 -24.27 -3.61 -14.75
C GLN A 80 -22.87 -3.45 -14.11
N ALA A 81 -22.31 -4.56 -13.67
CA ALA A 81 -20.93 -4.59 -13.24
C ALA A 81 -19.99 -4.41 -14.43
N VAL A 82 -19.08 -3.42 -14.35
CA VAL A 82 -18.18 -3.07 -15.45
C VAL A 82 -16.92 -3.91 -15.37
N PRO A 83 -16.58 -4.69 -16.41
CA PRO A 83 -15.30 -5.40 -16.45
C PRO A 83 -14.17 -4.39 -16.66
N ILE A 84 -13.23 -4.34 -15.72
CA ILE A 84 -12.06 -3.44 -15.77
C ILE A 84 -10.75 -4.23 -15.78
N GLY A 85 -9.69 -3.56 -16.22
CA GLY A 85 -8.33 -4.05 -16.04
C GLY A 85 -7.62 -3.25 -14.96
N ALA A 86 -6.88 -3.94 -14.10
CA ALA A 86 -6.11 -3.31 -13.04
C ALA A 86 -4.72 -3.90 -12.89
N SER A 87 -3.73 -3.07 -12.60
CA SER A 87 -2.39 -3.49 -12.20
C SER A 87 -2.28 -3.51 -10.69
N TYR A 88 -1.73 -4.58 -10.13
CA TYR A 88 -1.56 -4.75 -8.70
C TYR A 88 -0.10 -4.96 -8.32
N ASP A 89 0.39 -4.19 -7.36
CA ASP A 89 1.67 -4.43 -6.70
C ASP A 89 1.60 -4.11 -5.21
N MET A 90 2.61 -4.60 -4.47
CA MET A 90 2.71 -4.43 -3.03
C MET A 90 4.03 -3.77 -2.63
N GLY A 91 3.92 -2.59 -2.01
CA GLY A 91 5.02 -1.90 -1.37
C GLY A 91 5.33 -2.47 0.01
N TRP A 92 6.62 -2.63 0.31
CA TRP A 92 7.09 -3.17 1.58
C TRP A 92 7.83 -2.12 2.40
N GLN A 93 7.60 -2.10 3.71
CA GLN A 93 8.30 -1.21 4.63
C GLN A 93 9.83 -1.40 4.56
N LYS A 94 10.31 -2.65 4.44
CA LYS A 94 11.73 -2.96 4.30
C LYS A 94 12.08 -3.18 2.84
N ARG A 95 12.96 -2.34 2.29
CA ARG A 95 13.49 -2.51 0.94
C ARG A 95 14.39 -3.75 0.85
N GLY A 96 14.26 -4.50 -0.23
CA GLY A 96 15.12 -5.66 -0.54
C GLY A 96 14.90 -6.90 0.31
N LYS A 97 14.12 -6.85 1.38
CA LYS A 97 13.81 -7.98 2.28
C LYS A 97 12.32 -8.00 2.65
N GLY A 98 11.45 -7.96 1.65
CA GLY A 98 10.00 -7.95 1.82
C GLY A 98 9.47 -9.04 2.75
N HIS A 99 10.12 -10.23 2.73
CA HIS A 99 9.73 -11.37 3.59
C HIS A 99 9.77 -11.09 5.10
N ASN A 100 10.55 -10.09 5.53
CA ASN A 100 10.67 -9.68 6.93
C ASN A 100 9.99 -8.34 7.22
N SER A 101 9.21 -7.81 6.29
CA SER A 101 8.47 -6.57 6.51
C SER A 101 7.35 -6.78 7.50
N LEU A 102 7.22 -5.85 8.43
CA LEU A 102 6.14 -5.84 9.41
C LEU A 102 4.88 -5.18 8.85
N THR A 103 5.03 -4.38 7.81
CA THR A 103 3.92 -3.70 7.13
C THR A 103 4.11 -3.81 5.63
N GLY A 104 3.02 -4.01 4.92
CA GLY A 104 2.90 -3.94 3.48
C GLY A 104 1.68 -3.13 3.09
N ALA A 105 1.78 -2.38 2.00
CA ALA A 105 0.69 -1.64 1.39
C ALA A 105 0.53 -2.11 -0.06
N GLY A 106 -0.62 -2.64 -0.41
CA GLY A 106 -0.98 -2.99 -1.77
C GLY A 106 -1.82 -1.90 -2.41
N SER A 107 -1.57 -1.61 -3.67
CA SER A 107 -2.35 -0.68 -4.47
C SER A 107 -2.78 -1.32 -5.78
N MET A 108 -3.96 -0.95 -6.23
CA MET A 108 -4.53 -1.33 -7.51
C MET A 108 -4.62 -0.08 -8.39
N ILE A 109 -4.08 -0.17 -9.59
CA ILE A 109 -4.00 0.95 -10.54
C ILE A 109 -4.81 0.58 -11.77
N GLY A 110 -5.76 1.43 -12.16
CA GLY A 110 -6.53 1.27 -13.37
C GLY A 110 -5.63 1.27 -14.62
N ILE A 111 -5.88 0.36 -15.56
CA ILE A 111 -5.05 0.25 -16.77
C ILE A 111 -5.30 1.40 -17.74
N LYS A 112 -6.51 1.92 -17.78
CA LYS A 112 -6.90 3.00 -18.69
C LYS A 112 -6.48 4.38 -18.18
N THR A 113 -6.77 4.66 -16.91
CA THR A 113 -6.47 5.97 -16.30
C THR A 113 -5.04 6.07 -15.78
N GLY A 114 -4.41 4.95 -15.43
CA GLY A 114 -3.09 4.93 -14.77
C GLY A 114 -3.13 5.47 -13.35
N LYS A 115 -4.32 5.55 -12.73
CA LYS A 115 -4.53 6.09 -11.38
C LYS A 115 -4.78 4.99 -10.37
N VAL A 116 -4.52 5.29 -9.10
CA VAL A 116 -4.83 4.37 -7.99
C VAL A 116 -6.34 4.35 -7.79
N ILE A 117 -6.94 3.19 -7.98
CA ILE A 117 -8.39 2.96 -7.87
C ILE A 117 -8.78 2.27 -6.56
N GLU A 118 -7.84 1.59 -5.91
CA GLU A 118 -8.03 0.95 -4.61
C GLU A 118 -6.68 0.72 -3.90
N PHE A 119 -6.69 0.69 -2.56
CA PHE A 119 -5.52 0.33 -1.76
C PHE A 119 -5.91 -0.31 -0.44
N ALA A 120 -5.03 -1.17 0.09
CA ALA A 120 -5.17 -1.72 1.43
C ALA A 120 -3.81 -1.98 2.07
N THR A 121 -3.79 -2.05 3.40
CA THR A 121 -2.56 -2.26 4.16
C THR A 121 -2.66 -3.46 5.08
N ARG A 122 -1.53 -4.10 5.33
CA ARG A 122 -1.37 -5.12 6.37
C ARG A 122 -0.24 -4.73 7.31
N SER A 123 -0.51 -4.83 8.60
CA SER A 123 0.49 -4.59 9.64
C SER A 123 0.45 -5.67 10.70
N LYS A 124 1.63 -6.19 11.04
CA LYS A 124 1.81 -7.21 12.09
C LYS A 124 1.96 -6.60 13.48
N ARG A 125 2.14 -5.29 13.58
CA ARG A 125 2.56 -4.65 14.81
C ARG A 125 1.75 -3.40 15.12
N CYS A 126 1.49 -3.23 16.40
CA CYS A 126 0.98 -2.00 16.96
C CYS A 126 1.84 -1.61 18.17
N ALA A 127 2.49 -0.47 18.11
CA ALA A 127 3.37 0.00 19.18
C ALA A 127 2.64 0.14 20.53
N THR A 128 1.35 0.51 20.51
CA THR A 128 0.53 0.62 21.73
C THR A 128 0.27 -0.74 22.34
N CYS A 129 -0.11 -1.74 21.53
CA CYS A 129 -0.31 -3.11 22.00
C CYS A 129 0.98 -3.71 22.55
N GLU A 130 2.10 -3.57 21.82
CA GLU A 130 3.39 -4.10 22.25
C GLU A 130 3.90 -3.46 23.56
N ALA A 131 3.70 -2.15 23.72
CA ALA A 131 4.06 -1.47 24.96
C ALA A 131 3.21 -1.95 26.15
N ALA A 132 1.93 -2.21 25.93
CA ALA A 132 1.04 -2.76 26.93
C ALA A 132 1.44 -4.19 27.32
N THR A 133 1.69 -5.05 26.35
CA THR A 133 2.14 -6.44 26.55
C THR A 133 3.45 -6.48 27.35
N ARG A 134 4.45 -5.65 26.97
CA ARG A 134 5.72 -5.55 27.70
C ARG A 134 5.54 -5.08 29.15
N ALA A 135 4.51 -4.28 29.42
CA ALA A 135 4.19 -3.78 30.75
C ALA A 135 3.23 -4.72 31.53
N GLY A 136 2.91 -5.91 31.00
CA GLY A 136 2.00 -6.88 31.62
C GLY A 136 0.56 -6.37 31.81
N ARG A 137 0.09 -5.48 30.93
CA ARG A 137 -1.24 -4.85 31.02
C ARG A 137 -2.00 -4.89 29.70
N THR A 138 -3.31 -4.74 29.77
CA THR A 138 -4.16 -4.57 28.59
C THR A 138 -3.92 -3.22 27.95
N ALA A 139 -3.85 -3.17 26.62
CA ALA A 139 -3.75 -1.92 25.86
C ALA A 139 -5.02 -1.07 26.08
N ARG A 140 -4.84 0.24 26.24
CA ARG A 140 -5.97 1.18 26.24
C ARG A 140 -6.63 1.17 24.86
N ALA A 141 -7.91 1.56 24.81
CA ALA A 141 -8.61 1.76 23.54
C ALA A 141 -7.81 2.75 22.65
N HIS A 142 -7.53 2.35 21.42
CA HIS A 142 -6.77 3.10 20.44
C HIS A 142 -7.10 2.60 19.03
N ASP A 143 -6.78 3.40 18.03
CA ASP A 143 -6.80 2.98 16.63
C ASP A 143 -5.69 1.94 16.40
N CYS A 144 -6.07 0.67 16.48
CA CYS A 144 -5.13 -0.44 16.35
C CYS A 144 -4.95 -0.81 14.88
N ARG A 145 -3.75 -0.57 14.36
CA ARG A 145 -3.39 -0.88 12.97
C ARG A 145 -2.81 -2.29 12.79
N CYS A 146 -2.78 -3.10 13.85
CA CYS A 146 -2.40 -4.52 13.75
C CYS A 146 -3.58 -5.31 13.21
N ASN A 147 -3.51 -5.71 11.94
CA ASN A 147 -4.56 -6.41 11.21
C ASN A 147 -4.04 -7.66 10.47
N TRP A 148 -2.85 -8.14 10.82
CA TRP A 148 -2.25 -9.29 10.19
C TRP A 148 -1.38 -10.10 11.15
N ASP A 149 -1.58 -11.42 11.17
CA ASP A 149 -0.81 -12.38 11.98
C ASP A 149 -0.01 -13.40 11.15
N GLY A 150 -0.29 -13.50 9.85
CA GLY A 150 0.35 -14.42 8.93
C GLY A 150 1.78 -14.02 8.51
N SER A 151 2.37 -14.75 7.56
CA SER A 151 3.67 -14.41 6.99
C SER A 151 3.60 -13.11 6.16
N SER A 152 4.72 -12.38 6.05
CA SER A 152 4.77 -11.17 5.20
C SER A 152 4.52 -11.53 3.72
N LYS A 153 4.99 -12.69 3.27
CA LYS A 153 4.75 -13.17 1.90
C LYS A 153 3.25 -13.34 1.61
N ALA A 154 2.48 -13.82 2.59
CA ALA A 154 1.04 -14.07 2.42
C ALA A 154 0.21 -12.78 2.37
N MET A 155 0.73 -11.64 2.88
CA MET A 155 0.07 -10.33 2.80
C MET A 155 -0.28 -9.95 1.36
N LYS A 156 0.64 -10.21 0.40
CA LYS A 156 0.45 -9.82 -1.01
C LYS A 156 -0.81 -10.43 -1.61
N ALA A 157 -0.96 -11.73 -1.43
CA ALA A 157 -2.13 -12.43 -1.97
C ALA A 157 -3.42 -12.08 -1.22
N ASP A 158 -3.35 -11.83 0.08
CA ASP A 158 -4.50 -11.44 0.91
C ASP A 158 -5.01 -10.05 0.54
N VAL A 159 -4.11 -9.05 0.45
CA VAL A 159 -4.48 -7.70 0.02
C VAL A 159 -5.06 -7.71 -1.39
N CYS A 160 -4.44 -8.44 -2.34
CA CYS A 160 -4.99 -8.55 -3.69
C CYS A 160 -6.43 -9.08 -3.69
N THR A 161 -6.68 -10.09 -2.88
CA THR A 161 -8.03 -10.69 -2.72
C THR A 161 -9.03 -9.67 -2.17
N GLU A 162 -8.64 -8.90 -1.15
CA GLU A 162 -9.47 -7.84 -0.58
C GLU A 162 -9.82 -6.78 -1.63
N LEU A 163 -8.80 -6.27 -2.36
CA LEU A 163 -9.01 -5.22 -3.34
C LEU A 163 -9.88 -5.67 -4.52
N VAL A 164 -9.67 -6.89 -5.02
CA VAL A 164 -10.52 -7.45 -6.10
C VAL A 164 -11.99 -7.57 -5.67
N LYS A 165 -12.24 -7.98 -4.41
CA LYS A 165 -13.59 -8.02 -3.85
C LYS A 165 -14.18 -6.61 -3.67
N ALA A 166 -13.41 -5.68 -3.10
CA ALA A 166 -13.85 -4.32 -2.87
C ALA A 166 -14.28 -3.62 -4.16
N CYS A 167 -13.57 -3.83 -5.27
CA CYS A 167 -14.00 -3.33 -6.59
C CYS A 167 -15.42 -3.79 -6.94
N GLY A 168 -15.76 -5.06 -6.71
CA GLY A 168 -17.09 -5.59 -6.99
C GLY A 168 -18.17 -5.09 -6.03
N GLU A 169 -17.88 -5.17 -4.74
CA GLU A 169 -18.85 -4.90 -3.68
C GLU A 169 -19.17 -3.40 -3.52
N SER A 170 -18.13 -2.56 -3.61
CA SER A 170 -18.27 -1.11 -3.37
C SER A 170 -18.58 -0.31 -4.63
N HIS A 171 -18.04 -0.74 -5.78
CA HIS A 171 -18.03 0.07 -7.01
C HIS A 171 -18.74 -0.58 -8.21
N LYS A 172 -19.28 -1.77 -8.06
CA LYS A 172 -19.83 -2.56 -9.18
C LYS A 172 -18.81 -2.71 -10.34
N ALA A 173 -17.51 -2.85 -10.00
CA ALA A 173 -16.43 -3.05 -10.96
C ALA A 173 -15.88 -4.47 -10.83
N GLN A 174 -15.82 -5.22 -11.93
CA GLN A 174 -15.26 -6.56 -11.96
C GLN A 174 -13.85 -6.52 -12.52
N VAL A 175 -12.85 -6.89 -11.73
CA VAL A 175 -11.48 -7.00 -12.21
C VAL A 175 -11.38 -8.20 -13.15
N ALA A 176 -11.54 -7.96 -14.45
CA ALA A 176 -11.46 -8.99 -15.48
C ALA A 176 -10.01 -9.26 -15.92
N ILE A 177 -9.13 -8.26 -15.85
CA ILE A 177 -7.71 -8.37 -16.18
C ILE A 177 -6.90 -7.91 -14.96
N LEU A 178 -6.02 -8.77 -14.47
CA LEU A 178 -5.09 -8.47 -13.39
C LEU A 178 -3.65 -8.50 -13.90
N VAL A 179 -3.02 -7.32 -13.98
CA VAL A 179 -1.60 -7.19 -14.31
C VAL A 179 -0.76 -7.26 -13.03
N GLY A 180 0.26 -8.07 -13.00
CA GLY A 180 1.13 -8.18 -11.84
C GLY A 180 2.32 -9.10 -12.04
N ASP A 181 3.05 -9.34 -10.97
CA ASP A 181 4.19 -10.26 -10.95
C ASP A 181 3.80 -11.69 -11.34
N ASN A 182 4.80 -12.51 -11.64
CA ASN A 182 4.62 -13.94 -11.89
C ASN A 182 4.34 -14.75 -10.61
N ASP A 183 3.70 -14.15 -9.60
CA ASP A 183 3.29 -14.82 -8.38
C ASP A 183 1.98 -15.58 -8.61
N SER A 184 2.09 -16.89 -8.76
CA SER A 184 0.93 -17.78 -8.96
C SER A 184 -0.02 -17.81 -7.77
N SER A 185 0.48 -17.57 -6.56
CA SER A 185 -0.34 -17.61 -5.34
C SER A 185 -1.33 -16.45 -5.27
N THR A 186 -0.90 -15.27 -5.71
CA THR A 186 -1.74 -14.06 -5.72
C THR A 186 -2.90 -14.21 -6.71
N ILE A 187 -2.61 -14.60 -7.95
CA ILE A 187 -3.68 -14.76 -8.95
C ILE A 187 -4.64 -15.91 -8.62
N LYS A 188 -4.12 -17.01 -8.06
CA LYS A 188 -4.96 -18.13 -7.64
C LYS A 188 -5.99 -17.68 -6.59
N LYS A 189 -5.54 -17.00 -5.52
CA LYS A 189 -6.43 -16.51 -4.48
C LYS A 189 -7.42 -15.44 -4.98
N ALA A 190 -6.97 -14.55 -5.87
CA ALA A 190 -7.86 -13.58 -6.50
C ALA A 190 -9.00 -14.28 -7.28
N ARG A 191 -8.69 -15.29 -8.10
CA ARG A 191 -9.68 -16.08 -8.83
C ARG A 191 -10.64 -16.85 -7.93
N GLU A 192 -10.12 -17.44 -6.86
CA GLU A 192 -10.94 -18.17 -5.89
C GLU A 192 -11.87 -17.26 -5.07
N SER A 193 -11.62 -15.96 -5.07
CA SER A 193 -12.36 -14.99 -4.26
C SER A 193 -13.57 -14.37 -4.94
N VAL A 194 -13.70 -14.54 -6.25
CA VAL A 194 -14.76 -13.95 -7.08
C VAL A 194 -15.41 -15.00 -7.95
N ASN A 195 -16.60 -14.72 -8.48
CA ASN A 195 -17.41 -15.62 -9.30
C ASN A 195 -17.31 -15.36 -10.81
N HIS A 196 -16.34 -14.53 -11.23
CA HIS A 196 -16.06 -14.22 -12.63
C HIS A 196 -14.61 -14.59 -12.99
N ASN A 197 -14.33 -14.67 -14.30
CA ASN A 197 -12.98 -14.96 -14.75
C ASN A 197 -12.05 -13.74 -14.52
N VAL A 198 -10.82 -14.02 -14.10
CA VAL A 198 -9.76 -13.03 -13.95
C VAL A 198 -8.57 -13.46 -14.81
N ASP A 199 -8.35 -12.76 -15.90
CA ASP A 199 -7.21 -13.01 -16.77
C ASP A 199 -5.95 -12.39 -16.20
N LYS A 200 -4.88 -13.18 -16.12
CA LYS A 200 -3.59 -12.67 -15.65
C LYS A 200 -2.75 -12.17 -16.80
N TRP A 201 -2.31 -10.91 -16.72
CA TRP A 201 -1.27 -10.37 -17.59
C TRP A 201 0.01 -10.12 -16.77
N SER A 202 1.16 -10.41 -17.39
CA SER A 202 2.46 -10.20 -16.75
C SER A 202 2.85 -8.74 -16.81
N ASP A 203 3.35 -8.22 -15.69
CA ASP A 203 4.03 -6.92 -15.66
C ASP A 203 5.27 -6.98 -16.57
N ILE A 204 5.32 -6.08 -17.55
CA ILE A 204 6.38 -6.04 -18.57
C ILE A 204 7.76 -5.79 -17.97
N VAL A 205 7.84 -5.02 -16.89
CA VAL A 205 9.12 -4.71 -16.22
C VAL A 205 9.66 -5.95 -15.51
N HIS A 206 8.77 -6.67 -14.81
CA HIS A 206 9.14 -7.93 -14.15
C HIS A 206 9.44 -9.03 -15.18
N ALA A 207 8.70 -9.11 -16.27
CA ALA A 207 8.95 -10.05 -17.36
C ALA A 207 10.31 -9.79 -18.02
N LYS A 208 10.65 -8.52 -18.34
CA LYS A 208 11.96 -8.13 -18.88
C LYS A 208 13.11 -8.47 -17.92
N ARG A 209 12.95 -8.20 -16.63
CA ARG A 209 13.97 -8.52 -15.62
C ARG A 209 14.17 -10.04 -15.48
N ALA A 210 13.09 -10.80 -15.45
CA ALA A 210 13.15 -12.26 -15.38
C ALA A 210 13.84 -12.84 -16.61
N PHE A 211 13.50 -12.37 -17.82
CA PHE A 211 14.16 -12.75 -19.06
C PHE A 211 15.65 -12.42 -19.05
N GLY A 212 16.03 -11.18 -18.70
CA GLY A 212 17.41 -10.75 -18.61
C GLY A 212 18.22 -11.60 -17.61
N SER A 213 17.63 -11.91 -16.45
CA SER A 213 18.27 -12.79 -15.45
C SER A 213 18.46 -14.21 -15.99
N SER A 214 17.48 -14.75 -16.73
CA SER A 214 17.58 -16.09 -17.36
C SER A 214 18.67 -16.10 -18.42
N MET A 215 18.75 -15.08 -19.27
CA MET A 215 19.80 -14.95 -20.28
C MET A 215 21.20 -14.88 -19.66
N TYR A 216 21.34 -14.08 -18.59
CA TYR A 216 22.61 -13.96 -17.85
C TYR A 216 23.04 -15.28 -17.19
N ASN A 217 22.09 -16.06 -16.66
CA ASN A 217 22.36 -17.37 -16.09
C ASN A 217 22.75 -18.38 -17.17
N LEU A 218 22.10 -18.36 -18.34
CA LEU A 218 22.48 -19.17 -19.50
C LEU A 218 23.91 -18.88 -19.95
N GLN A 219 24.31 -17.61 -20.03
CA GLN A 219 25.68 -17.22 -20.37
C GLN A 219 26.70 -17.74 -19.35
N LYS A 220 26.37 -17.76 -18.04
CA LYS A 220 27.24 -18.34 -17.02
C LYS A 220 27.41 -19.84 -17.12
N THR A 221 26.33 -20.56 -17.45
CA THR A 221 26.34 -22.02 -17.55
C THR A 221 26.93 -22.50 -18.88
N HIS A 222 26.78 -21.72 -19.94
CA HIS A 222 27.25 -22.05 -21.29
C HIS A 222 28.29 -21.03 -21.75
N LYS A 223 29.56 -21.23 -21.35
CA LYS A 223 30.69 -20.33 -21.65
C LYS A 223 30.92 -20.06 -23.15
N ASN A 224 30.35 -20.88 -24.04
CA ASN A 224 30.44 -20.73 -25.48
C ASN A 224 29.43 -19.70 -26.05
N LEU A 225 28.51 -19.20 -25.24
CA LEU A 225 27.54 -18.16 -25.60
C LEU A 225 28.04 -16.76 -25.22
N SER A 226 29.33 -16.47 -25.46
CA SER A 226 29.80 -15.10 -25.27
C SER A 226 29.27 -14.22 -26.40
N VAL A 227 28.42 -13.27 -26.06
CA VAL A 227 28.07 -12.17 -26.97
C VAL A 227 29.30 -11.27 -27.08
N LYS A 228 29.85 -11.15 -28.28
CA LYS A 228 30.86 -10.14 -28.61
C LYS A 228 30.23 -8.76 -28.67
#